data_b43cc8fbfe955487624d12b00dae2b0e
#
_entry.id   b43cc8fbfe955487624d12b00dae2b0e
#
_cell.length_a   1.000
_cell.length_b   1.000
_cell.length_c   1.000
_cell.angle_alpha   90.00
_cell.angle_beta   90.00
_cell.angle_gamma   90.00
#
_symmetry.space_group_name_H-M   'P 1'
#
loop_
_entity.id
_entity.type
_entity.pdbx_description
1 polymer ?
#
loop_
_entity_poly.entity_id
_entity_poly.type
_entity_poly.pdbx_seq_one_letter_code
_entity_poly.pdbx_strand_id
1 'polypeptide(L)'
;MLKWPKIINKTLSVKLSLMVVCEIALLLFVALAVMFYFARQTLKAEAMRNAEQTLESTVQNIDNILLSVEQATGNIYWNLLGKMDNRERMFHYCQTVIESNPYIVGCAIAMNPNFYDDKKPFMAYVHRKGFNNES
;
A
#
# COMPACT_ATOMS: atom_id res chain seq x y z
N MET A 1 -52.33 10.00 6.73
CA MET A 1 -53.11 11.22 7.01
C MET A 1 -52.64 11.79 8.34
N LEU A 2 -51.80 12.83 8.30
CA LEU A 2 -51.33 13.48 9.53
C LEU A 2 -52.44 14.40 10.03
N LYS A 3 -53.01 14.10 11.21
CA LYS A 3 -53.98 14.97 11.88
C LYS A 3 -53.24 16.22 12.39
N TRP A 4 -53.42 17.36 11.75
CA TRP A 4 -52.95 18.64 12.24
C TRP A 4 -53.59 18.98 13.56
N PRO A 5 -52.85 19.38 14.59
CA PRO A 5 -53.41 19.68 15.88
C PRO A 5 -54.29 20.95 15.79
N LYS A 6 -55.51 20.87 16.35
CA LYS A 6 -56.56 21.91 16.40
C LYS A 6 -56.18 23.21 17.12
N ILE A 7 -54.90 23.39 17.49
CA ILE A 7 -54.36 24.54 18.25
C ILE A 7 -54.14 25.79 17.36
N ILE A 8 -54.19 25.64 16.04
CA ILE A 8 -53.81 26.69 15.08
C ILE A 8 -54.89 27.81 14.94
N ASN A 9 -56.04 27.65 15.58
CA ASN A 9 -57.15 28.60 15.34
C ASN A 9 -57.35 29.68 16.39
N LYS A 10 -56.44 29.86 17.37
CA LYS A 10 -56.79 30.68 18.54
C LYS A 10 -56.27 32.11 18.61
N THR A 11 -55.24 32.57 17.85
CA THR A 11 -54.90 33.99 17.81
C THR A 11 -54.06 34.30 16.57
N LEU A 12 -54.21 35.51 15.99
CA LEU A 12 -53.49 36.04 14.86
C LEU A 12 -51.96 35.99 15.11
N SER A 13 -51.56 36.26 16.34
CA SER A 13 -50.17 36.23 16.80
C SER A 13 -49.53 34.81 16.70
N VAL A 14 -50.27 33.76 17.03
CA VAL A 14 -49.75 32.38 16.92
C VAL A 14 -49.56 31.97 15.47
N LYS A 15 -50.41 32.40 14.56
CA LYS A 15 -50.26 32.13 13.11
C LYS A 15 -49.04 32.83 12.56
N LEU A 16 -48.78 34.07 12.93
CA LEU A 16 -47.63 34.86 12.48
C LEU A 16 -46.31 34.26 13.02
N SER A 17 -46.29 33.89 14.30
CA SER A 17 -45.14 33.24 14.92
C SER A 17 -44.79 31.87 14.28
N LEU A 18 -45.84 31.08 13.99
CA LEU A 18 -45.66 29.78 13.34
C LEU A 18 -45.15 29.94 11.91
N MET A 19 -45.61 30.95 11.18
CA MET A 19 -45.15 31.22 9.80
C MET A 19 -43.68 31.61 9.77
N VAL A 20 -43.21 32.46 10.69
CA VAL A 20 -41.81 32.87 10.81
C VAL A 20 -40.92 31.68 11.19
N VAL A 21 -41.36 30.84 12.13
CA VAL A 21 -40.61 29.64 12.52
C VAL A 21 -40.49 28.66 11.36
N CYS A 22 -41.54 28.43 10.59
CA CYS A 22 -41.50 27.60 9.40
C CYS A 22 -40.54 28.09 8.34
N GLU A 23 -40.53 29.44 8.12
CA GLU A 23 -39.64 30.10 7.15
C GLU A 23 -38.17 29.94 7.55
N ILE A 24 -37.83 30.19 8.82
CA ILE A 24 -36.49 30.00 9.36
C ILE A 24 -36.07 28.52 9.27
N ALA A 25 -36.95 27.57 9.62
CA ALA A 25 -36.67 26.16 9.55
C ALA A 25 -36.40 25.71 8.11
N LEU A 26 -37.14 26.22 7.14
CA LEU A 26 -36.96 25.90 5.73
C LEU A 26 -35.63 26.43 5.20
N LEU A 27 -35.27 27.68 5.55
CA LEU A 27 -33.97 28.26 5.18
C LEU A 27 -32.80 27.45 5.77
N LEU A 28 -32.94 27.02 7.03
CA LEU A 28 -31.90 26.21 7.72
C LEU A 28 -31.76 24.83 7.08
N PHE A 29 -32.87 24.22 6.68
CA PHE A 29 -32.89 22.94 5.98
C PHE A 29 -32.21 23.03 4.62
N VAL A 30 -32.47 24.07 3.84
CA VAL A 30 -31.82 24.32 2.54
C VAL A 30 -30.32 24.56 2.73
N ALA A 31 -29.92 25.36 3.72
CA ALA A 31 -28.51 25.64 4.01
C ALA A 31 -27.75 24.33 4.39
N LEU A 32 -28.37 23.49 5.24
CA LEU A 32 -27.80 22.20 5.62
C LEU A 32 -27.69 21.24 4.42
N ALA A 33 -28.71 21.20 3.55
CA ALA A 33 -28.69 20.34 2.36
C ALA A 33 -27.57 20.73 1.40
N VAL A 34 -27.38 22.05 1.17
CA VAL A 34 -26.29 22.57 0.33
C VAL A 34 -24.93 22.23 0.96
N MET A 35 -24.76 22.47 2.25
CA MET A 35 -23.53 22.20 2.96
C MET A 35 -23.17 20.70 2.91
N PHE A 36 -24.17 19.84 3.11
CA PHE A 36 -23.99 18.38 3.05
C PHE A 36 -23.57 17.93 1.64
N TYR A 37 -24.18 18.49 0.60
CA TYR A 37 -23.82 18.20 -0.79
C TYR A 37 -22.36 18.55 -1.09
N PHE A 38 -21.92 19.75 -0.74
CA PHE A 38 -20.53 20.18 -0.93
C PHE A 38 -19.55 19.36 -0.10
N ALA A 39 -19.86 19.09 1.18
CA ALA A 39 -19.01 18.29 2.06
C ALA A 39 -18.81 16.88 1.50
N ARG A 40 -19.88 16.26 1.00
CA ARG A 40 -19.79 14.91 0.40
C ARG A 40 -18.94 14.89 -0.86
N GLN A 41 -19.02 15.92 -1.69
CA GLN A 41 -18.24 16.02 -2.91
C GLN A 41 -16.75 16.23 -2.61
N THR A 42 -16.44 17.11 -1.65
CA THR A 42 -15.06 17.38 -1.21
C THR A 42 -14.42 16.15 -0.57
N LEU A 43 -15.13 15.48 0.35
CA LEU A 43 -14.65 14.26 0.99
C LEU A 43 -14.36 13.14 -0.03
N LYS A 44 -15.21 12.98 -1.04
CA LYS A 44 -15.00 11.98 -2.09
C LYS A 44 -13.76 12.30 -2.93
N ALA A 45 -13.57 13.57 -3.30
CA ALA A 45 -12.41 14.01 -4.07
C ALA A 45 -11.10 13.85 -3.27
N GLU A 46 -11.13 14.18 -1.97
CA GLU A 46 -9.98 14.05 -1.09
C GLU A 46 -9.62 12.58 -0.82
N ALA A 47 -10.62 11.72 -0.59
CA ALA A 47 -10.41 10.29 -0.43
C ALA A 47 -9.79 9.65 -1.68
N MET A 48 -10.25 10.05 -2.87
CA MET A 48 -9.70 9.58 -4.14
C MET A 48 -8.24 10.01 -4.33
N ARG A 49 -7.95 11.28 -4.04
CA ARG A 49 -6.60 11.84 -4.12
C ARG A 49 -5.63 11.17 -3.14
N ASN A 50 -6.08 10.92 -1.90
CA ASN A 50 -5.27 10.22 -0.90
C ASN A 50 -4.99 8.77 -1.30
N ALA A 51 -5.98 8.08 -1.88
CA ALA A 51 -5.81 6.72 -2.41
C ALA A 51 -4.80 6.69 -3.56
N GLU A 52 -4.86 7.64 -4.49
CA GLU A 52 -3.94 7.76 -5.61
C GLU A 52 -2.50 8.04 -5.14
N GLN A 53 -2.31 8.97 -4.22
CA GLN A 53 -1.00 9.28 -3.63
C GLN A 53 -0.40 8.08 -2.87
N THR A 54 -1.23 7.34 -2.13
CA THR A 54 -0.79 6.15 -1.41
C THR A 54 -0.37 5.05 -2.38
N LEU A 55 -1.14 4.87 -3.47
CA LEU A 55 -0.81 3.89 -4.51
C LEU A 55 0.52 4.24 -5.19
N GLU A 56 0.68 5.49 -5.61
CA GLU A 56 1.91 5.96 -6.26
C GLU A 56 3.13 5.79 -5.34
N SER A 57 3.03 6.17 -4.08
CA SER A 57 4.09 5.96 -3.08
C SER A 57 4.43 4.48 -2.89
N THR A 58 3.41 3.61 -2.88
CA THR A 58 3.61 2.16 -2.75
C THR A 58 4.33 1.58 -3.98
N VAL A 59 3.94 1.99 -5.18
CA VAL A 59 4.60 1.58 -6.43
C VAL A 59 6.07 2.02 -6.43
N GLN A 60 6.35 3.27 -6.09
CA GLN A 60 7.72 3.78 -6.01
C GLN A 60 8.57 3.00 -4.98
N ASN A 61 8.01 2.64 -3.83
CA ASN A 61 8.69 1.82 -2.84
C ASN A 61 9.03 0.42 -3.37
N ILE A 62 8.10 -0.22 -4.09
CA ILE A 62 8.32 -1.52 -4.71
C ILE A 62 9.42 -1.42 -5.77
N ASP A 63 9.38 -0.41 -6.64
CA ASP A 63 10.40 -0.19 -7.66
C ASP A 63 11.79 0.03 -7.06
N ASN A 64 11.88 0.81 -5.99
CA ASN A 64 13.14 1.03 -5.27
C ASN A 64 13.70 -0.26 -4.66
N ILE A 65 12.83 -1.11 -4.09
CA ILE A 65 13.23 -2.42 -3.55
C ILE A 65 13.73 -3.33 -4.68
N LEU A 66 13.00 -3.41 -5.78
CA LEU A 66 13.40 -4.22 -6.95
C LEU A 66 14.72 -3.77 -7.53
N LEU A 67 14.90 -2.46 -7.72
CA LEU A 67 16.15 -1.88 -8.21
C LEU A 67 17.32 -2.18 -7.27
N SER A 68 17.11 -2.09 -5.96
CA SER A 68 18.11 -2.42 -4.95
C SER A 68 18.53 -3.89 -5.00
N VAL A 69 17.57 -4.81 -5.20
CA VAL A 69 17.85 -6.25 -5.36
C VAL A 69 18.58 -6.53 -6.66
N GLU A 70 18.18 -5.90 -7.75
CA GLU A 70 18.84 -6.02 -9.06
C GLU A 70 20.31 -5.54 -9.01
N GLN A 71 20.56 -4.41 -8.39
CA GLN A 71 21.93 -3.90 -8.21
C GLN A 71 22.79 -4.83 -7.35
N ALA A 72 22.24 -5.35 -6.25
CA ALA A 72 22.95 -6.28 -5.38
C ALA A 72 23.32 -7.58 -6.10
N THR A 73 22.43 -8.12 -6.91
CA THR A 73 22.67 -9.34 -7.70
C THR A 73 23.58 -9.09 -8.89
N GLY A 74 23.43 -7.95 -9.59
CA GLY A 74 24.26 -7.56 -10.72
C GLY A 74 25.73 -7.40 -10.36
N ASN A 75 26.02 -6.73 -9.25
CA ASN A 75 27.39 -6.55 -8.77
C ASN A 75 28.12 -7.87 -8.49
N ILE A 76 27.38 -8.86 -8.00
CA ILE A 76 27.94 -10.17 -7.69
C ILE A 76 28.10 -11.02 -8.94
N TYR A 77 27.20 -10.94 -9.90
CA TYR A 77 27.30 -11.65 -11.18
C TYR A 77 28.63 -11.37 -11.88
N TRP A 78 29.06 -10.13 -11.98
CA TRP A 78 30.34 -9.75 -12.58
C TRP A 78 31.55 -10.30 -11.81
N ASN A 79 31.47 -10.32 -10.48
CA ASN A 79 32.52 -10.91 -9.64
C ASN A 79 32.56 -12.44 -9.74
N LEU A 80 31.42 -13.07 -10.01
CA LEU A 80 31.27 -14.52 -10.13
C LEU A 80 31.89 -15.04 -11.43
N LEU A 81 31.68 -14.34 -12.56
CA LEU A 81 32.10 -14.77 -13.90
C LEU A 81 33.58 -15.14 -14.01
N GLY A 82 34.46 -14.55 -13.18
CA GLY A 82 35.90 -14.84 -13.19
C GLY A 82 36.39 -15.84 -12.14
N LYS A 83 35.51 -16.40 -11.29
CA LYS A 83 35.93 -17.13 -10.07
C LYS A 83 35.06 -18.34 -9.74
N MET A 84 34.48 -18.98 -10.77
CA MET A 84 33.53 -20.09 -10.60
C MET A 84 34.19 -21.43 -10.20
N ASP A 85 35.52 -21.48 -10.12
CA ASP A 85 36.27 -22.75 -9.94
C ASP A 85 36.16 -23.38 -8.54
N ASN A 86 35.69 -22.61 -7.53
CA ASN A 86 35.65 -23.07 -6.15
C ASN A 86 34.25 -23.10 -5.58
N ARG A 87 33.77 -24.28 -5.17
CA ARG A 87 32.45 -24.52 -4.56
C ARG A 87 32.21 -23.73 -3.27
N GLU A 88 33.22 -23.61 -2.41
CA GLU A 88 33.11 -22.88 -1.14
C GLU A 88 32.86 -21.37 -1.38
N ARG A 89 33.46 -20.82 -2.44
CA ARG A 89 33.25 -19.42 -2.83
C ARG A 89 31.81 -19.16 -3.25
N MET A 90 31.10 -20.14 -3.83
CA MET A 90 29.69 -20.00 -4.21
C MET A 90 28.80 -19.76 -3.00
N PHE A 91 29.04 -20.46 -1.90
CA PHE A 91 28.33 -20.20 -0.64
C PHE A 91 28.62 -18.82 -0.08
N HIS A 92 29.89 -18.40 -0.14
CA HIS A 92 30.28 -17.06 0.31
C HIS A 92 29.65 -15.95 -0.54
N TYR A 93 29.55 -16.14 -1.87
CA TYR A 93 28.83 -15.20 -2.73
C TYR A 93 27.33 -15.13 -2.39
N CYS A 94 26.66 -16.27 -2.19
CA CYS A 94 25.27 -16.30 -1.75
C CYS A 94 25.08 -15.57 -0.42
N GLN A 95 25.98 -15.75 0.53
CA GLN A 95 25.97 -15.06 1.82
C GLN A 95 26.15 -13.56 1.64
N THR A 96 27.13 -13.11 0.84
CA THR A 96 27.36 -11.69 0.55
C THR A 96 26.16 -11.03 -0.11
N VAL A 97 25.44 -11.72 -1.02
CA VAL A 97 24.18 -11.20 -1.61
C VAL A 97 23.15 -10.93 -0.53
N ILE A 98 22.92 -11.89 0.37
CA ILE A 98 21.93 -11.79 1.43
C ILE A 98 22.29 -10.69 2.43
N GLU A 99 23.58 -10.55 2.75
CA GLU A 99 24.07 -9.52 3.69
C GLU A 99 24.03 -8.12 3.09
N SER A 100 24.23 -8.00 1.76
CA SER A 100 24.24 -6.71 1.07
C SER A 100 22.87 -6.05 0.96
N ASN A 101 21.78 -6.82 1.06
CA ASN A 101 20.44 -6.29 0.90
C ASN A 101 19.44 -6.94 1.88
N PRO A 102 18.77 -6.15 2.76
CA PRO A 102 17.84 -6.67 3.75
C PRO A 102 16.58 -7.31 3.15
N TYR A 103 16.24 -6.98 1.93
CA TYR A 103 15.06 -7.51 1.22
C TYR A 103 15.29 -8.88 0.59
N ILE A 104 16.55 -9.35 0.53
CA ILE A 104 16.91 -10.67 0.02
C ILE A 104 16.86 -11.67 1.17
N VAL A 105 15.94 -12.62 1.09
CA VAL A 105 15.73 -13.66 2.09
C VAL A 105 16.58 -14.88 1.81
N GLY A 106 16.84 -15.21 0.55
CA GLY A 106 17.63 -16.35 0.14
C GLY A 106 18.29 -16.13 -1.22
N CYS A 107 19.41 -16.81 -1.43
CA CYS A 107 20.16 -16.82 -2.67
C CYS A 107 20.55 -18.25 -3.02
N ALA A 108 20.45 -18.60 -4.31
CA ALA A 108 20.87 -19.89 -4.85
C ALA A 108 21.71 -19.71 -6.11
N ILE A 109 22.82 -20.43 -6.20
CA ILE A 109 23.65 -20.53 -7.40
C ILE A 109 23.68 -21.99 -7.82
N ALA A 110 23.04 -22.31 -8.95
CA ALA A 110 22.99 -23.64 -9.50
C ALA A 110 23.94 -23.75 -10.70
N MET A 111 24.75 -24.82 -10.73
CA MET A 111 25.67 -25.08 -11.82
C MET A 111 25.19 -26.27 -12.64
N ASN A 112 25.52 -26.24 -13.93
CA ASN A 112 25.25 -27.38 -14.83
C ASN A 112 25.98 -28.64 -14.33
N PRO A 113 25.37 -29.84 -14.40
CA PRO A 113 26.01 -31.11 -13.98
C PRO A 113 27.39 -31.39 -14.56
N ASN A 114 27.73 -30.82 -15.70
CA ASN A 114 29.02 -31.00 -16.37
C ASN A 114 30.03 -29.88 -16.09
N PHE A 115 29.71 -28.93 -15.17
CA PHE A 115 30.58 -27.80 -14.90
C PHE A 115 31.79 -28.17 -14.07
N TYR A 116 31.64 -29.09 -13.12
CA TYR A 116 32.73 -29.64 -12.32
C TYR A 116 33.08 -31.05 -12.80
N ASP A 117 34.36 -31.45 -12.65
CA ASP A 117 34.90 -32.74 -13.11
C ASP A 117 34.16 -33.98 -12.56
N ASP A 118 33.51 -33.88 -11.42
CA ASP A 118 32.74 -34.96 -10.80
C ASP A 118 31.37 -35.22 -11.45
N LYS A 119 30.98 -34.42 -12.45
CA LYS A 119 29.72 -34.52 -13.22
C LYS A 119 28.45 -34.55 -12.36
N LYS A 120 28.53 -34.07 -11.11
CA LYS A 120 27.38 -34.01 -10.20
C LYS A 120 26.72 -32.62 -10.26
N PRO A 121 25.39 -32.55 -10.15
CA PRO A 121 24.71 -31.28 -10.01
C PRO A 121 25.15 -30.62 -8.71
N PHE A 122 25.50 -29.35 -8.78
CA PHE A 122 25.88 -28.56 -7.63
C PHE A 122 24.97 -27.32 -7.51
N MET A 123 24.49 -27.07 -6.28
CA MET A 123 23.74 -25.89 -5.94
C MET A 123 24.20 -25.38 -4.58
N ALA A 124 24.68 -24.15 -4.56
CA ALA A 124 24.90 -23.41 -3.32
C ALA A 124 23.61 -22.69 -2.97
N TYR A 125 23.05 -22.95 -1.80
CA TYR A 125 21.87 -22.27 -1.29
C TYR A 125 22.13 -21.74 0.11
N VAL A 126 21.83 -20.46 0.31
CA VAL A 126 21.92 -19.79 1.62
C VAL A 126 20.61 -19.04 1.85
N HIS A 127 20.10 -19.05 3.07
CA HIS A 127 18.94 -18.28 3.47
C HIS A 127 19.21 -17.56 4.80
N ARG A 128 18.52 -16.45 5.01
CA ARG A 128 18.61 -15.66 6.23
C ARG A 128 17.85 -16.38 7.36
N LYS A 129 18.56 -16.74 8.44
CA LYS A 129 17.92 -17.28 9.65
C LYS A 129 17.13 -16.17 10.33
N GLY A 130 15.82 -16.35 10.52
CA GLY A 130 14.98 -15.41 11.25
C GLY A 130 13.69 -15.00 10.54
N PHE A 131 13.43 -15.47 9.34
CA PHE A 131 12.16 -15.26 8.64
C PHE A 131 11.20 -16.44 8.87
N ASN A 132 11.19 -17.00 10.08
CA ASN A 132 10.10 -17.88 10.47
C ASN A 132 8.95 -16.96 10.92
N ASN A 133 7.97 -16.81 10.06
CA ASN A 133 6.65 -16.38 10.46
C ASN A 133 6.13 -17.40 11.47
N GLU A 134 6.16 -17.07 12.74
CA GLU A 134 5.24 -17.67 13.70
C GLU A 134 3.84 -17.15 13.31
N SER A 135 3.10 -18.01 12.62
CA SER A 135 1.65 -17.89 12.43
C SER A 135 0.94 -18.62 13.55
#